data_9ead16cca9b12297ed821fcf718abe03
#
_entry.id   9ead16cca9b12297ed821fcf718abe03
#
_cell.length_a   1.000
_cell.length_b   1.000
_cell.length_c   1.000
_cell.angle_alpha   90.00
_cell.angle_beta   90.00
_cell.angle_gamma   90.00
#
_symmetry.space_group_name_H-M   'P 1'
#
loop_
_entity.id
_entity.type
_entity.pdbx_description
1 polymer ?
#
loop_
_entity_poly.entity_id
_entity_poly.type
_entity_poly.pdbx_seq_one_letter_code
_entity_poly.pdbx_strand_id
1 'polypeptide(L)'
;MVAPKPPLDVSTSPPRVDTSDIILPPTPPQPLPLPSIVPTLPPPPPPKPTPSFDPVAARPANNARAWVTQSDYRSSWISRDYAGTVGFRLNVGASGRVEGCSVTQSSGVAALDEATCQLVTRRGRFDPAKNGQGRAVAGSYNGAVRWQLPD
;
A
#
# COMPACT_ATOMS: atom_id res chain seq x y z
N MET A 1 60.33 -16.43 -40.32
CA MET A 1 59.49 -17.46 -40.99
C MET A 1 58.65 -18.15 -39.92
N VAL A 2 57.39 -17.99 -40.03
CA VAL A 2 56.44 -18.59 -39.08
C VAL A 2 56.00 -19.93 -39.63
N ALA A 3 56.28 -21.00 -38.91
CA ALA A 3 55.78 -22.32 -39.27
C ALA A 3 54.28 -22.39 -39.15
N PRO A 4 53.54 -22.89 -40.12
CA PRO A 4 52.11 -23.06 -40.00
C PRO A 4 51.81 -24.10 -38.92
N LYS A 5 50.92 -23.75 -38.02
CA LYS A 5 50.41 -24.70 -37.08
C LYS A 5 49.67 -25.82 -37.81
N PRO A 6 49.86 -27.05 -37.42
CA PRO A 6 49.06 -28.12 -37.98
C PRO A 6 47.65 -27.99 -37.44
N PRO A 7 46.65 -28.23 -38.28
CA PRO A 7 45.26 -28.22 -37.76
C PRO A 7 45.07 -29.37 -36.77
N LEU A 8 44.62 -29.01 -35.59
CA LEU A 8 44.20 -30.01 -34.62
C LEU A 8 42.86 -30.58 -35.09
N ASP A 9 42.91 -31.66 -35.79
CA ASP A 9 41.73 -32.47 -36.03
C ASP A 9 41.34 -33.16 -34.74
N VAL A 10 40.51 -32.49 -33.99
CA VAL A 10 39.87 -33.15 -32.89
C VAL A 10 38.64 -33.87 -33.45
N SER A 11 38.92 -35.02 -34.02
CA SER A 11 37.84 -35.93 -34.38
C SER A 11 37.30 -36.57 -33.11
N THR A 12 36.49 -35.81 -32.42
CA THR A 12 35.66 -36.39 -31.37
C THR A 12 34.51 -37.13 -32.04
N SER A 13 34.73 -38.35 -32.33
CA SER A 13 33.63 -39.25 -32.68
C SER A 13 32.76 -39.33 -31.42
N PRO A 14 31.47 -38.97 -31.52
CA PRO A 14 30.60 -39.17 -30.39
C PRO A 14 30.55 -40.65 -30.04
N PRO A 15 30.61 -41.04 -28.77
CA PRO A 15 30.49 -42.42 -28.41
C PRO A 15 29.14 -42.91 -28.95
N ARG A 16 29.22 -43.91 -29.79
CA ARG A 16 28.03 -44.62 -30.20
C ARG A 16 27.47 -45.27 -28.93
N VAL A 17 26.40 -44.69 -28.45
CA VAL A 17 25.61 -45.35 -27.42
C VAL A 17 24.96 -46.53 -28.13
N ASP A 18 25.52 -47.71 -27.98
CA ASP A 18 24.81 -48.91 -28.32
C ASP A 18 23.57 -48.90 -27.45
N THR A 19 22.49 -48.45 -28.03
CA THR A 19 21.19 -48.69 -27.44
C THR A 19 20.97 -50.19 -27.62
N SER A 20 21.59 -50.98 -26.74
CA SER A 20 21.15 -52.33 -26.57
C SER A 20 19.68 -52.21 -26.22
N ASP A 21 18.86 -52.75 -27.09
CA ASP A 21 17.43 -52.86 -26.81
C ASP A 21 17.30 -53.62 -25.50
N ILE A 22 17.28 -52.84 -24.43
CA ILE A 22 16.83 -53.36 -23.18
C ILE A 22 15.31 -53.53 -23.34
N ILE A 23 14.95 -54.68 -23.81
CA ILE A 23 13.57 -55.09 -23.77
C ILE A 23 13.26 -55.23 -22.31
N LEU A 24 12.76 -54.14 -21.74
CA LEU A 24 12.19 -54.20 -20.41
C LEU A 24 11.02 -55.22 -20.47
N PRO A 25 11.03 -56.23 -19.61
CA PRO A 25 9.88 -57.12 -19.54
C PRO A 25 8.62 -56.28 -19.35
N PRO A 26 7.53 -56.59 -20.04
CA PRO A 26 6.30 -55.78 -19.85
C PRO A 26 6.01 -55.75 -18.36
N THR A 27 6.03 -54.55 -17.83
CA THR A 27 5.62 -54.31 -16.46
C THR A 27 4.22 -54.90 -16.28
N PRO A 28 3.97 -55.79 -15.34
CA PRO A 28 2.61 -56.26 -15.11
C PRO A 28 1.71 -55.04 -14.88
N PRO A 29 0.52 -55.02 -15.42
CA PRO A 29 -0.36 -53.88 -15.25
C PRO A 29 -0.53 -53.64 -13.75
N GLN A 30 0.00 -52.50 -13.31
CA GLN A 30 -0.21 -52.09 -11.93
C GLN A 30 -1.74 -51.98 -11.73
N PRO A 31 -2.30 -52.60 -10.70
CA PRO A 31 -3.69 -52.36 -10.39
C PRO A 31 -3.85 -50.85 -10.22
N LEU A 32 -4.76 -50.29 -11.02
CA LEU A 32 -5.13 -48.88 -10.90
C LEU A 32 -5.43 -48.64 -9.40
N PRO A 33 -4.81 -47.60 -8.81
CA PRO A 33 -5.15 -47.27 -7.45
C PRO A 33 -6.66 -47.04 -7.41
N LEU A 34 -7.33 -47.83 -6.63
CA LEU A 34 -8.73 -47.62 -6.34
C LEU A 34 -8.90 -46.19 -5.93
N PRO A 35 -9.86 -45.43 -6.48
CA PRO A 35 -10.08 -44.08 -5.98
C PRO A 35 -10.34 -44.19 -4.50
N SER A 36 -9.38 -43.73 -3.72
CA SER A 36 -9.59 -43.53 -2.30
C SER A 36 -10.74 -42.57 -2.18
N ILE A 37 -11.93 -43.08 -1.89
CA ILE A 37 -13.01 -42.22 -1.48
C ILE A 37 -12.57 -41.68 -0.12
N VAL A 38 -11.84 -40.59 -0.15
CA VAL A 38 -11.63 -39.78 1.04
C VAL A 38 -13.02 -39.29 1.41
N PRO A 39 -13.60 -39.70 2.55
CA PRO A 39 -14.85 -39.10 2.96
C PRO A 39 -14.61 -37.59 3.04
N THR A 40 -15.10 -36.86 2.06
CA THR A 40 -15.13 -35.41 2.09
C THR A 40 -16.01 -35.06 3.25
N LEU A 41 -15.39 -34.63 4.34
CA LEU A 41 -16.13 -33.97 5.42
C LEU A 41 -16.95 -32.86 4.77
N PRO A 42 -18.25 -32.75 5.11
CA PRO A 42 -19.05 -31.64 4.59
C PRO A 42 -18.33 -30.34 4.91
N PRO A 43 -18.28 -29.36 3.97
CA PRO A 43 -17.64 -28.10 4.24
C PRO A 43 -18.21 -27.51 5.52
N PRO A 44 -17.36 -26.92 6.38
CA PRO A 44 -17.88 -26.26 7.60
C PRO A 44 -18.97 -25.28 7.21
N PRO A 45 -20.05 -25.18 7.98
CA PRO A 45 -21.08 -24.22 7.68
C PRO A 45 -20.44 -22.82 7.58
N PRO A 46 -20.91 -21.98 6.64
CA PRO A 46 -20.36 -20.63 6.51
C PRO A 46 -20.46 -19.95 7.87
N PRO A 47 -19.41 -19.24 8.30
CA PRO A 47 -19.45 -18.53 9.58
C PRO A 47 -20.70 -17.64 9.57
N LYS A 48 -21.46 -17.70 10.65
CA LYS A 48 -22.60 -16.81 10.83
C LYS A 48 -22.09 -15.38 10.62
N PRO A 49 -22.79 -14.55 9.81
CA PRO A 49 -22.39 -13.16 9.68
C PRO A 49 -22.41 -12.56 11.08
N THR A 50 -21.24 -12.27 11.61
CA THR A 50 -21.10 -11.43 12.78
C THR A 50 -21.75 -10.10 12.43
N PRO A 51 -22.60 -9.53 13.31
CA PRO A 51 -23.13 -8.20 13.05
C PRO A 51 -21.93 -7.28 12.82
N SER A 52 -21.65 -6.96 11.56
CA SER A 52 -20.61 -6.05 11.20
C SER A 52 -21.20 -4.66 11.17
N PHE A 53 -20.70 -3.80 12.04
CA PHE A 53 -20.94 -2.37 11.86
C PHE A 53 -20.21 -1.94 10.59
N ASP A 54 -20.83 -1.09 9.81
CA ASP A 54 -20.14 -0.51 8.67
C ASP A 54 -18.92 0.28 9.17
N PRO A 55 -17.72 0.05 8.59
CA PRO A 55 -16.55 0.81 8.99
C PRO A 55 -16.81 2.31 8.78
N VAL A 56 -16.53 3.09 9.79
CA VAL A 56 -16.69 4.55 9.72
C VAL A 56 -15.32 5.19 9.58
N ALA A 57 -15.17 6.05 8.59
CA ALA A 57 -13.96 6.83 8.40
C ALA A 57 -13.79 7.88 9.50
N ALA A 58 -12.54 8.23 9.81
CA ALA A 58 -12.26 9.34 10.72
C ALA A 58 -12.84 10.64 10.17
N ARG A 59 -13.43 11.43 11.04
CA ARG A 59 -14.01 12.73 10.66
C ARG A 59 -13.67 13.80 11.69
N PRO A 60 -13.64 15.08 11.30
CA PRO A 60 -13.35 16.16 12.22
C PRO A 60 -14.37 16.21 13.37
N ALA A 61 -13.89 16.25 14.60
CA ALA A 61 -14.70 16.43 15.80
C ALA A 61 -14.88 17.92 16.14
N ASN A 62 -13.96 18.76 15.66
CA ASN A 62 -14.05 20.21 15.80
C ASN A 62 -14.14 20.87 14.42
N ASN A 63 -14.31 22.20 14.41
CA ASN A 63 -14.47 22.94 13.16
C ASN A 63 -13.16 22.96 12.35
N ALA A 64 -13.13 22.22 11.27
CA ALA A 64 -11.95 22.14 10.39
C ALA A 64 -11.55 23.50 9.80
N ARG A 65 -12.51 24.41 9.61
CA ARG A 65 -12.23 25.76 9.09
C ARG A 65 -11.47 26.64 10.09
N ALA A 66 -11.51 26.26 11.37
CA ALA A 66 -10.82 26.99 12.42
C ALA A 66 -9.38 26.49 12.66
N TRP A 67 -8.97 25.44 11.97
CA TRP A 67 -7.61 24.92 12.13
C TRP A 67 -6.55 25.88 11.54
N VAL A 68 -6.91 26.58 10.48
CA VAL A 68 -6.08 27.61 9.86
C VAL A 68 -6.92 28.86 9.74
N THR A 69 -6.44 29.96 10.32
CA THR A 69 -7.16 31.24 10.35
C THR A 69 -6.32 32.34 9.71
N GLN A 70 -6.96 33.46 9.46
CA GLN A 70 -6.26 34.61 8.89
C GLN A 70 -5.11 35.10 9.79
N SER A 71 -5.24 34.91 11.10
CA SER A 71 -4.19 35.29 12.05
C SER A 71 -2.93 34.42 11.95
N ASP A 72 -3.04 33.24 11.34
CA ASP A 72 -1.89 32.37 11.09
C ASP A 72 -1.09 32.81 9.86
N TYR A 73 -1.66 33.69 9.06
CA TYR A 73 -1.04 34.19 7.84
C TYR A 73 -0.02 35.28 8.20
N ARG A 74 1.24 34.90 8.12
CA ARG A 74 2.34 35.82 8.50
C ARG A 74 2.44 37.00 7.56
N SER A 75 2.72 38.17 8.10
CA SER A 75 2.89 39.38 7.30
C SER A 75 4.01 39.26 6.25
N SER A 76 5.07 38.53 6.57
CA SER A 76 6.15 38.25 5.63
C SER A 76 5.69 37.41 4.43
N TRP A 77 4.69 36.57 4.62
CA TRP A 77 4.11 35.79 3.51
C TRP A 77 3.17 36.63 2.66
N ILE A 78 2.40 37.49 3.32
CA ILE A 78 1.52 38.44 2.64
C ILE A 78 2.34 39.38 1.76
N SER A 79 3.44 39.91 2.26
CA SER A 79 4.31 40.81 1.51
C SER A 79 5.02 40.15 0.32
N ARG A 80 5.10 38.81 0.32
CA ARG A 80 5.68 38.01 -0.76
C ARG A 80 4.60 37.42 -1.68
N ASP A 81 3.35 37.80 -1.46
CA ASP A 81 2.20 37.28 -2.22
C ASP A 81 2.08 35.76 -2.18
N TYR A 82 2.46 35.15 -1.06
CA TYR A 82 2.33 33.71 -0.89
C TYR A 82 0.86 33.32 -0.74
N ALA A 83 0.35 32.64 -1.73
CA ALA A 83 -1.03 32.16 -1.74
C ALA A 83 -1.12 30.81 -2.45
N GLY A 84 -2.16 30.09 -2.22
CA GLY A 84 -2.38 28.82 -2.88
C GLY A 84 -3.22 27.87 -2.03
N THR A 85 -3.47 26.71 -2.58
CA THR A 85 -4.23 25.66 -1.91
C THR A 85 -3.29 24.52 -1.55
N VAL A 86 -3.32 24.12 -0.27
CA VAL A 86 -2.57 22.99 0.23
C VAL A 86 -3.53 21.84 0.46
N GLY A 87 -3.34 20.75 -0.28
CA GLY A 87 -4.02 19.50 -0.03
C GLY A 87 -3.18 18.66 0.94
N PHE A 88 -3.83 18.02 1.90
CA PHE A 88 -3.14 17.24 2.91
C PHE A 88 -3.89 15.96 3.25
N ARG A 89 -3.14 14.98 3.72
CA ARG A 89 -3.67 13.75 4.28
C ARG A 89 -3.17 13.60 5.70
N LEU A 90 -4.09 13.36 6.62
CA LEU A 90 -3.78 13.17 8.03
C LEU A 90 -3.89 11.69 8.39
N ASN A 91 -2.97 11.23 9.21
CA ASN A 91 -3.08 9.96 9.89
C ASN A 91 -3.68 10.24 11.26
N VAL A 92 -4.86 9.70 11.51
CA VAL A 92 -5.61 9.89 12.76
C VAL A 92 -5.49 8.62 13.58
N GLY A 93 -4.98 8.73 14.78
CA GLY A 93 -4.88 7.61 15.69
C GLY A 93 -6.24 7.19 16.26
N ALA A 94 -6.27 6.04 16.91
CA ALA A 94 -7.48 5.53 17.56
C ALA A 94 -7.98 6.45 18.69
N SER A 95 -7.15 7.33 19.21
CA SER A 95 -7.49 8.35 20.19
C SER A 95 -8.17 9.59 19.60
N GLY A 96 -8.27 9.70 18.28
CA GLY A 96 -8.78 10.88 17.60
C GLY A 96 -7.75 12.01 17.42
N ARG A 97 -6.51 11.77 17.77
CA ARG A 97 -5.43 12.75 17.57
C ARG A 97 -4.72 12.51 16.24
N VAL A 98 -4.26 13.59 15.66
CA VAL A 98 -3.46 13.53 14.43
C VAL A 98 -2.05 13.06 14.77
N GLU A 99 -1.65 11.93 14.19
CA GLU A 99 -0.33 11.34 14.39
C GLU A 99 0.66 11.69 13.28
N GLY A 100 0.16 12.08 12.12
CA GLY A 100 1.00 12.47 11.00
C GLY A 100 0.24 13.27 9.96
N CYS A 101 0.98 14.04 9.17
CA CYS A 101 0.44 14.84 8.08
C CYS A 101 1.35 14.69 6.86
N SER A 102 0.73 14.49 5.71
CA SER A 102 1.43 14.47 4.42
C SER A 102 0.76 15.46 3.48
N VAL A 103 1.55 16.24 2.78
CA VAL A 103 1.04 17.14 1.74
C VAL A 103 0.79 16.33 0.49
N THR A 104 -0.46 16.33 0.02
CA THR A 104 -0.87 15.63 -1.20
C THR A 104 -0.89 16.56 -2.41
N GLN A 105 -1.08 17.86 -2.17
CA GLN A 105 -1.03 18.88 -3.18
C GLN A 105 -0.35 20.12 -2.59
N SER A 106 0.78 20.50 -3.17
CA SER A 106 1.51 21.69 -2.73
C SER A 106 0.84 22.98 -3.25
N SER A 107 0.85 24.01 -2.42
CA SER A 107 0.47 25.36 -2.86
C SER A 107 1.48 25.99 -3.82
N GLY A 108 2.66 25.38 -3.96
CA GLY A 108 3.81 25.97 -4.65
C GLY A 108 4.75 26.71 -3.70
N VAL A 109 4.37 26.87 -2.45
CA VAL A 109 5.17 27.55 -1.42
C VAL A 109 5.38 26.58 -0.25
N ALA A 110 6.62 26.15 -0.05
CA ALA A 110 6.95 25.19 1.00
C ALA A 110 6.57 25.70 2.42
N ALA A 111 6.69 27.00 2.65
CA ALA A 111 6.33 27.61 3.92
C ALA A 111 4.84 27.45 4.26
N LEU A 112 3.97 27.58 3.28
CA LEU A 112 2.51 27.39 3.45
C LEU A 112 2.17 25.92 3.66
N ASP A 113 2.82 25.05 2.91
CA ASP A 113 2.62 23.59 3.02
C ASP A 113 2.98 23.10 4.43
N GLU A 114 4.15 23.51 4.91
CA GLU A 114 4.62 23.15 6.25
C GLU A 114 3.73 23.72 7.34
N ALA A 115 3.38 25.00 7.24
CA ALA A 115 2.51 25.65 8.19
C ALA A 115 1.13 24.99 8.27
N THR A 116 0.57 24.59 7.14
CA THR A 116 -0.71 23.88 7.08
C THR A 116 -0.65 22.57 7.88
N CYS A 117 0.37 21.75 7.64
CA CYS A 117 0.56 20.51 8.36
C CYS A 117 0.73 20.73 9.86
N GLN A 118 1.54 21.69 10.27
CA GLN A 118 1.76 22.01 11.67
C GLN A 118 0.48 22.47 12.38
N LEU A 119 -0.26 23.37 11.77
CA LEU A 119 -1.48 23.91 12.35
C LEU A 119 -2.59 22.86 12.44
N VAL A 120 -2.78 22.10 11.39
CA VAL A 120 -3.81 21.04 11.36
C VAL A 120 -3.48 19.94 12.36
N THR A 121 -2.23 19.55 12.47
CA THR A 121 -1.78 18.54 13.45
C THR A 121 -2.02 19.02 14.87
N ARG A 122 -1.73 20.27 15.15
CA ARG A 122 -1.86 20.86 16.48
C ARG A 122 -3.31 21.08 16.90
N ARG A 123 -4.13 21.57 15.98
CA ARG A 123 -5.51 22.02 16.26
C ARG A 123 -6.57 20.99 15.90
N GLY A 124 -6.27 20.08 14.98
CA GLY A 124 -7.20 19.08 14.52
C GLY A 124 -7.57 18.10 15.63
N ARG A 125 -8.87 17.88 15.78
CA ARG A 125 -9.41 16.84 16.66
C ARG A 125 -10.40 16.05 15.85
N PHE A 126 -10.37 14.75 16.01
CA PHE A 126 -11.15 13.83 15.19
C PHE A 126 -11.94 12.87 16.03
N ASP A 127 -13.08 12.47 15.51
CA ASP A 127 -13.70 11.22 15.90
C ASP A 127 -12.94 10.12 15.17
N PRO A 128 -12.33 9.16 15.89
CA PRO A 128 -11.51 8.16 15.26
C PRO A 128 -12.31 7.28 14.32
N ALA A 129 -11.64 6.71 13.35
CA ALA A 129 -12.23 5.69 12.50
C ALA A 129 -12.68 4.50 13.35
N LYS A 130 -13.70 3.80 12.92
CA LYS A 130 -14.19 2.59 13.57
C LYS A 130 -14.16 1.44 12.59
N ASN A 131 -13.76 0.28 13.09
CA ASN A 131 -13.78 -0.95 12.29
C ASN A 131 -15.19 -1.56 12.28
N GLY A 132 -15.35 -2.68 11.56
CA GLY A 132 -16.63 -3.40 11.48
C GLY A 132 -17.16 -3.94 12.82
N GLN A 133 -16.37 -3.86 13.90
CA GLN A 133 -16.74 -4.26 15.25
C GLN A 133 -17.06 -3.07 16.16
N GLY A 134 -17.05 -1.86 15.61
CA GLY A 134 -17.33 -0.63 16.34
C GLY A 134 -16.18 -0.15 17.22
N ARG A 135 -14.99 -0.72 17.08
CA ARG A 135 -13.81 -0.29 17.82
C ARG A 135 -13.12 0.87 17.14
N ALA A 136 -12.65 1.82 17.93
CA ALA A 136 -11.82 2.91 17.44
C ALA A 136 -10.49 2.35 16.90
N VAL A 137 -10.14 2.73 15.69
CA VAL A 137 -8.92 2.31 15.02
C VAL A 137 -8.28 3.52 14.36
N ALA A 138 -7.00 3.39 14.01
CA ALA A 138 -6.33 4.41 13.22
C ALA A 138 -7.00 4.52 11.84
N GLY A 139 -7.09 5.74 11.34
CA GLY A 139 -7.66 6.03 10.05
C GLY A 139 -6.96 7.20 9.39
N SER A 140 -7.47 7.64 8.27
CA SER A 140 -6.93 8.80 7.56
C SER A 140 -8.03 9.78 7.19
N TYR A 141 -7.64 11.03 7.03
CA TYR A 141 -8.53 12.10 6.59
C TYR A 141 -7.82 12.95 5.55
N ASN A 142 -8.51 13.24 4.46
CA ASN A 142 -8.02 14.13 3.41
C ASN A 142 -8.73 15.46 3.50
N GLY A 143 -7.97 16.54 3.40
CA GLY A 143 -8.52 17.88 3.42
C GLY A 143 -7.70 18.83 2.57
N ALA A 144 -8.12 20.07 2.53
CA ALA A 144 -7.41 21.13 1.85
C ALA A 144 -7.62 22.47 2.58
N VAL A 145 -6.57 23.30 2.57
CA VAL A 145 -6.60 24.64 3.10
C VAL A 145 -6.26 25.61 1.98
N ARG A 146 -7.08 26.64 1.81
CA ARG A 146 -6.83 27.69 0.83
C ARG A 146 -6.27 28.93 1.53
N TRP A 147 -5.06 29.28 1.17
CA TRP A 147 -4.40 30.49 1.61
C TRP A 147 -4.70 31.58 0.60
N GLN A 148 -5.40 32.60 1.04
CA GLN A 148 -5.79 33.76 0.21
C GLN A 148 -5.23 35.03 0.82
N LEU A 149 -4.66 35.87 -0.02
CA LEU A 149 -4.24 37.18 0.39
C LEU A 149 -5.44 37.99 0.90
N PRO A 150 -5.29 38.73 2.02
CA PRO A 150 -6.36 39.62 2.47
C PRO A 150 -6.60 40.73 1.44
N ASP A 151 -7.84 41.11 1.31
CA ASP A 151 -8.27 42.22 0.44
C ASP A 151 -7.76 43.55 0.98
#